data_c5f5727431a51aa38cd10999288ba069
#
_entry.id   c5f5727431a51aa38cd10999288ba069
#
_cell.length_a   1.000
_cell.length_b   1.000
_cell.length_c   1.000
_cell.angle_alpha   90.00
_cell.angle_beta   90.00
_cell.angle_gamma   90.00
#
_symmetry.space_group_name_H-M   'P 1'
#
loop_
_entity.id
_entity.type
_entity.pdbx_description
1 polymer ?
#
loop_
_entity_poly.entity_id
_entity_poly.type
_entity_poly.pdbx_seq_one_letter_code
_entity_poly.pdbx_strand_id
1 'polypeptide(L)'
;MEIIYSSKFAREYKKLPDNIKDIAEEQEALFRKNPFDPKLKTHKLKGKLSGVLSFSIGHKYRIIFEFSKDKNTTYFHSVGNHDIYQ
;
A
#
# COMPACT_ATOMS: atom_id res chain seq x y z
N MET A 1 3.97 1.46 -14.74
CA MET A 1 4.21 2.03 -13.41
C MET A 1 5.31 1.26 -12.71
N GLU A 2 6.30 1.96 -12.19
CA GLU A 2 7.34 1.35 -11.38
C GLU A 2 6.96 1.43 -9.92
N ILE A 3 7.18 0.35 -9.16
CA ILE A 3 6.94 0.35 -7.72
C ILE A 3 8.28 0.13 -7.01
N ILE A 4 8.60 1.04 -6.10
CA ILE A 4 9.80 0.96 -5.27
C ILE A 4 9.38 0.65 -3.86
N TYR A 5 9.95 -0.41 -3.28
CA TYR A 5 9.63 -0.87 -1.94
C TYR A 5 10.69 -0.36 -0.98
N SER A 6 10.27 0.32 0.09
CA SER A 6 11.22 0.78 1.11
C SER A 6 11.76 -0.40 1.91
N SER A 7 12.89 -0.18 2.59
CA SER A 7 13.44 -1.20 3.48
C SER A 7 12.46 -1.56 4.59
N LYS A 8 11.77 -0.55 5.11
CA LYS A 8 10.74 -0.76 6.12
C LYS A 8 9.61 -1.64 5.60
N PHE A 9 9.12 -1.34 4.39
CA PHE A 9 8.08 -2.15 3.75
C PHE A 9 8.53 -3.60 3.63
N ALA A 10 9.74 -3.83 3.14
CA ALA A 10 10.26 -5.18 2.93
C ALA A 10 10.30 -5.97 4.23
N ARG A 11 10.75 -5.33 5.32
CA ARG A 11 10.80 -5.98 6.64
C ARG A 11 9.39 -6.32 7.15
N GLU A 12 8.47 -5.39 6.99
CA GLU A 12 7.10 -5.57 7.45
C GLU A 12 6.38 -6.64 6.63
N TYR A 13 6.62 -6.65 5.34
CA TYR A 13 5.99 -7.62 4.44
C TYR A 13 6.36 -9.05 4.83
N LYS A 14 7.63 -9.27 5.18
CA LYS A 14 8.08 -10.61 5.57
C LYS A 14 7.33 -11.16 6.78
N LYS A 15 6.83 -10.28 7.64
CA LYS A 15 6.13 -10.68 8.86
C LYS A 15 4.65 -10.93 8.66
N LEU A 16 4.12 -10.66 7.47
CA LEU A 16 2.70 -10.89 7.21
C LEU A 16 2.39 -12.39 7.18
N PRO A 17 1.21 -12.78 7.64
CA PRO A 17 0.75 -14.17 7.45
C PRO A 17 0.70 -14.51 5.96
N ASP A 18 0.92 -15.78 5.64
CA ASP A 18 0.98 -16.21 4.23
C ASP A 18 -0.29 -15.90 3.46
N ASN A 19 -1.45 -16.10 4.09
CA ASN A 19 -2.71 -15.78 3.44
C ASN A 19 -2.86 -14.29 3.13
N ILE A 20 -2.26 -13.44 3.96
CA ILE A 20 -2.28 -11.99 3.74
C ILE A 20 -1.32 -11.62 2.61
N LYS A 21 -0.18 -12.31 2.52
CA LYS A 21 0.75 -12.09 1.40
C LYS A 21 0.08 -12.43 0.07
N ASP A 22 -0.71 -13.48 0.03
CA ASP A 22 -1.45 -13.86 -1.18
C ASP A 22 -2.43 -12.76 -1.59
N ILE A 23 -3.16 -12.21 -0.62
CA ILE A 23 -4.09 -11.11 -0.89
C ILE A 23 -3.32 -9.87 -1.33
N ALA A 24 -2.17 -9.60 -0.71
CA ALA A 24 -1.35 -8.46 -1.07
C ALA A 24 -0.90 -8.54 -2.52
N GLU A 25 -0.50 -9.73 -2.98
CA GLU A 25 -0.09 -9.92 -4.37
C GLU A 25 -1.24 -9.67 -5.35
N GLU A 26 -2.43 -10.17 -5.02
CA GLU A 26 -3.62 -9.94 -5.84
C GLU A 26 -3.96 -8.44 -5.89
N GLN A 27 -3.93 -7.78 -4.76
CA GLN A 27 -4.25 -6.36 -4.69
C GLN A 27 -3.20 -5.51 -5.40
N GLU A 28 -1.92 -5.89 -5.32
CA GLU A 28 -0.87 -5.18 -6.05
C GLU A 28 -1.06 -5.32 -7.55
N ALA A 29 -1.44 -6.48 -8.04
CA ALA A 29 -1.73 -6.67 -9.46
C ALA A 29 -2.87 -5.76 -9.91
N LEU A 30 -3.92 -5.66 -9.09
CA LEU A 30 -5.04 -4.77 -9.35
C LEU A 30 -4.58 -3.30 -9.32
N PHE A 31 -3.75 -2.95 -8.34
CA PHE A 31 -3.20 -1.61 -8.19
C PHE A 31 -2.42 -1.18 -9.45
N ARG A 32 -1.65 -2.09 -10.02
CA ARG A 32 -0.87 -1.80 -11.23
C ARG A 32 -1.76 -1.49 -12.42
N LYS A 33 -2.94 -2.09 -12.47
CA LYS A 33 -3.91 -1.81 -13.53
C LYS A 33 -4.63 -0.49 -13.29
N ASN A 34 -5.03 -0.24 -12.05
CA ASN A 34 -5.75 0.97 -11.67
C ASN A 34 -5.61 1.20 -10.17
N PRO A 35 -4.75 2.14 -9.75
CA PRO A 35 -4.52 2.41 -8.33
C PRO A 35 -5.78 2.84 -7.57
N PHE A 36 -6.79 3.29 -8.28
CA PHE A 36 -8.04 3.76 -7.65
C PHE A 36 -9.21 2.81 -7.90
N ASP A 37 -8.93 1.55 -8.22
CA ASP A 37 -9.98 0.55 -8.33
C ASP A 37 -10.76 0.49 -7.01
N PRO A 38 -12.11 0.50 -7.07
CA PRO A 38 -12.92 0.47 -5.83
C PRO A 38 -12.61 -0.68 -4.89
N LYS A 39 -12.15 -1.81 -5.40
CA LYS A 39 -11.80 -2.96 -4.56
C LYS A 39 -10.62 -2.70 -3.65
N LEU A 40 -9.77 -1.72 -4.00
CA LEU A 40 -8.60 -1.35 -3.20
C LEU A 40 -8.96 -0.43 -2.05
N LYS A 41 -10.06 0.31 -2.16
CA LYS A 41 -10.46 1.32 -1.19
C LYS A 41 -9.36 2.35 -0.96
N THR A 42 -8.71 2.73 -2.06
CA THR A 42 -7.63 3.73 -2.02
C THR A 42 -8.14 5.06 -1.52
N HIS A 43 -7.43 5.65 -0.57
CA HIS A 43 -7.79 6.97 -0.07
C HIS A 43 -6.58 7.70 0.47
N LYS A 44 -6.68 9.02 0.51
CA LYS A 44 -5.62 9.87 1.05
C LYS A 44 -5.66 9.83 2.57
N LEU A 45 -4.48 9.83 3.18
CA LEU A 45 -4.36 9.95 4.63
C LEU A 45 -4.39 11.44 5.00
N LYS A 46 -4.90 11.72 6.21
CA LYS A 46 -5.08 13.10 6.67
C LYS A 46 -4.00 13.52 7.64
N GLY A 47 -3.91 14.84 7.88
CA GLY A 47 -3.01 15.40 8.87
C GLY A 47 -1.56 15.36 8.44
N LYS A 48 -0.69 14.88 9.33
CA LYS A 48 0.75 14.85 9.08
C LYS A 48 1.16 13.98 7.91
N LEU A 49 0.25 13.11 7.45
CA LEU A 49 0.50 12.20 6.34
C LEU A 49 -0.07 12.73 5.02
N SER A 50 -0.22 14.05 4.92
CA SER A 50 -0.67 14.71 3.69
C SER A 50 0.22 14.30 2.52
N GLY A 51 -0.42 13.97 1.38
CA GLY A 51 0.31 13.50 0.19
C GLY A 51 0.54 12.00 0.16
N VAL A 52 0.21 11.31 1.24
CA VAL A 52 0.37 9.87 1.35
C VAL A 52 -0.99 9.21 1.28
N LEU A 53 -1.04 8.05 0.64
CA LEU A 53 -2.28 7.31 0.44
C LEU A 53 -2.16 5.92 1.02
N SER A 54 -3.29 5.22 1.11
CA SER A 54 -3.28 3.82 1.47
C SER A 54 -4.28 3.04 0.64
N PHE A 55 -4.02 1.74 0.49
CA PHE A 55 -5.03 0.83 -0.06
C PHE A 55 -5.08 -0.44 0.79
N SER A 56 -6.24 -1.11 0.74
CA SER A 56 -6.52 -2.25 1.61
C SER A 56 -5.97 -3.55 1.05
N ILE A 57 -5.48 -4.41 1.96
CA ILE A 57 -5.23 -5.82 1.66
C ILE A 57 -5.99 -6.63 2.71
N GLY A 58 -7.14 -7.16 2.32
CA GLY A 58 -8.05 -7.78 3.26
C GLY A 58 -8.73 -6.74 4.14
N HIS A 59 -9.20 -7.18 5.30
CA HIS A 59 -9.94 -6.31 6.21
C HIS A 59 -9.08 -5.54 7.18
N LYS A 60 -7.95 -6.10 7.59
CA LYS A 60 -7.16 -5.54 8.69
C LYS A 60 -5.86 -4.88 8.26
N TYR A 61 -5.41 -5.13 7.04
CA TYR A 61 -4.09 -4.68 6.60
C TYR A 61 -4.19 -3.63 5.53
N ARG A 62 -3.16 -2.76 5.48
CA ARG A 62 -3.09 -1.67 4.51
C ARG A 62 -1.67 -1.48 4.03
N ILE A 63 -1.53 -1.04 2.78
CA ILE A 63 -0.26 -0.59 2.24
C ILE A 63 -0.31 0.93 2.17
N ILE A 64 0.71 1.56 2.71
CA ILE A 64 0.86 3.02 2.68
C ILE A 64 1.84 3.36 1.57
N PHE A 65 1.45 4.26 0.70
CA PHE A 65 2.23 4.56 -0.49
C PHE A 65 2.13 6.03 -0.88
N GLU A 66 2.99 6.41 -1.81
CA GLU A 66 3.03 7.78 -2.32
C GLU A 66 3.44 7.73 -3.79
N PHE A 67 2.82 8.56 -4.61
CA PHE A 67 3.23 8.71 -6.01
C PHE A 67 4.37 9.71 -6.12
N SER A 68 5.28 9.49 -7.08
CA SER A 68 6.25 10.52 -7.44
C SER A 68 5.52 11.70 -8.10
N LYS A 69 6.23 12.82 -8.25
CA LYS A 69 5.62 14.03 -8.83
C LYS A 69 5.08 13.80 -10.23
N ASP A 70 5.81 13.03 -11.04
CA ASP A 70 5.38 12.73 -12.41
C ASP A 70 4.43 11.53 -12.49
N LYS A 71 4.16 10.90 -11.35
CA LYS A 71 3.25 9.75 -11.22
C LYS A 71 3.69 8.50 -12.00
N ASN A 72 4.94 8.46 -12.43
CA ASN A 72 5.48 7.28 -13.10
C ASN A 72 6.00 6.25 -12.12
N THR A 73 6.29 6.66 -10.90
CA THR A 73 6.82 5.80 -9.85
C THR A 73 5.92 5.88 -8.62
N THR A 74 5.76 4.75 -7.97
CA THR A 74 5.04 4.67 -6.71
C THR A 74 5.97 4.11 -5.65
N TYR A 75 5.98 4.74 -4.48
CA TYR A 75 6.81 4.31 -3.35
C TYR A 75 5.91 3.62 -2.32
N PHE A 76 6.15 2.34 -2.08
CA PHE A 76 5.48 1.61 -1.02
C PHE A 76 6.29 1.79 0.25
N HIS A 77 5.76 2.58 1.19
CA HIS A 77 6.46 2.97 2.40
C HIS A 77 6.32 1.97 3.53
N SER A 78 5.14 1.36 3.66
CA SER A 78 4.85 0.56 4.85
C SER A 78 3.68 -0.37 4.56
N VAL A 79 3.65 -1.49 5.26
CA VAL A 79 2.50 -2.41 5.25
C VAL A 79 2.31 -2.95 6.65
N GLY A 80 1.07 -3.03 7.07
CA GLY A 80 0.74 -3.54 8.39
C GLY A 80 -0.74 -3.48 8.63
N ASN A 81 -1.13 -3.74 9.89
CA ASN A 81 -2.53 -3.71 10.22
C ASN A 81 -3.01 -2.27 10.36
N HIS A 82 -4.30 -2.12 10.62
CA HIS A 82 -4.98 -0.82 10.64
C HIS A 82 -4.34 0.20 11.59
N ASP A 83 -3.60 -0.26 12.59
CA ASP A 83 -3.08 0.63 13.63
C ASP A 83 -1.77 1.32 13.28
N ILE A 84 -1.14 0.99 12.17
CA ILE A 84 0.20 1.49 11.85
C ILE A 84 0.28 2.98 11.57
N TYR A 85 -0.85 3.63 11.35
CA TYR A 85 -0.87 5.06 11.05
C TYR A 85 -1.92 5.84 11.82
N GLN A 86 -2.19 5.38 13.00
CA GLN A 86 -3.06 6.15 13.89
C GLN A 86 -2.33 7.29 14.55
#